data_7928685308bcc1365780dc5edb93d999
#
_entry.id   7928685308bcc1365780dc5edb93d999
#
_cell.length_a   1.000
_cell.length_b   1.000
_cell.length_c   1.000
_cell.angle_alpha   90.00
_cell.angle_beta   90.00
_cell.angle_gamma   90.00
#
_symmetry.space_group_name_H-M   'P 1'
#
loop_
_entity.id
_entity.type
_entity.pdbx_description
1 polymer ?
#
loop_
_entity_poly.entity_id
_entity_poly.type
_entity_poly.pdbx_seq_one_letter_code
_entity_poly.pdbx_strand_id
1 'polypeptide(L)'
;MAYFYKEPSRTFGEYLLIPGYSSAENIPTAVSLKTPLVKYRKGEEECPLQMNIPMISAIMQAVSGDKLAIALARQGGVSFIYGSQSIENEAAMVRRVKSFKAGYVVSDSNLAPTATLHDVLELKARTGHSTIAITADGTPSGKLLGIVASRDYRINHTPDDAPVTTFMTPLEKLVTAPENTSLHDCNNIIWDNKINTLPLVDAEGNLKYMVFRKDYDSHKKNANELL
;
A
#
# COMPACT_ATOMS: atom_id res chain seq x y z
N MET A 1 43.71 20.15 1.43
CA MET A 1 44.66 19.45 2.30
C MET A 1 44.01 18.15 2.75
N ALA A 2 44.63 16.98 2.55
CA ALA A 2 44.06 15.71 2.97
C ALA A 2 44.21 15.57 4.50
N TYR A 3 43.16 15.09 5.17
CA TYR A 3 43.20 14.77 6.59
C TYR A 3 43.32 13.25 6.78
N PHE A 4 44.25 12.83 7.58
CA PHE A 4 44.45 11.41 7.89
C PHE A 4 44.05 11.11 9.33
N TYR A 5 43.14 10.14 9.52
CA TYR A 5 42.82 9.62 10.82
C TYR A 5 43.96 8.70 11.31
N LYS A 6 44.33 8.81 12.57
CA LYS A 6 45.35 7.96 13.19
C LYS A 6 44.83 6.60 13.61
N GLU A 7 43.53 6.49 13.85
CA GLU A 7 42.88 5.26 14.26
C GLU A 7 42.51 4.43 13.03
N PRO A 8 42.64 3.09 13.10
CA PRO A 8 42.22 2.22 12.02
C PRO A 8 40.72 2.29 11.79
N SER A 9 40.30 2.43 10.54
CA SER A 9 38.91 2.25 10.14
C SER A 9 38.59 0.76 10.10
N ARG A 10 37.40 0.37 10.58
CA ARG A 10 36.95 -1.03 10.67
C ARG A 10 35.64 -1.23 9.95
N THR A 11 35.41 -2.44 9.43
CA THR A 11 34.15 -2.85 8.82
C THR A 11 33.35 -3.70 9.79
N PHE A 12 32.04 -3.85 9.55
CA PHE A 12 31.20 -4.70 10.42
C PHE A 12 31.63 -6.17 10.45
N GLY A 13 32.32 -6.68 9.41
CA GLY A 13 32.86 -8.03 9.38
C GLY A 13 34.01 -8.28 10.39
N GLU A 14 34.57 -7.21 10.95
CA GLU A 14 35.64 -7.31 11.97
C GLU A 14 35.10 -7.32 13.40
N TYR A 15 33.78 -7.23 13.57
CA TYR A 15 33.15 -7.22 14.90
C TYR A 15 32.28 -8.45 15.11
N LEU A 16 32.30 -8.98 16.33
CA LEU A 16 31.40 -10.01 16.82
C LEU A 16 30.57 -9.46 17.97
N LEU A 17 29.32 -9.84 18.02
CA LEU A 17 28.48 -9.55 19.18
C LEU A 17 28.92 -10.44 20.34
N ILE A 18 29.18 -9.83 21.49
CA ILE A 18 29.44 -10.58 22.73
C ILE A 18 28.10 -11.15 23.21
N PRO A 19 27.99 -12.48 23.41
CA PRO A 19 26.79 -13.08 23.96
C PRO A 19 26.40 -12.49 25.31
N GLY A 20 25.15 -12.10 25.46
CA GLY A 20 24.58 -11.57 26.69
C GLY A 20 23.65 -12.58 27.36
N TYR A 21 23.06 -12.18 28.48
CA TYR A 21 22.04 -12.97 29.16
C TYR A 21 20.79 -13.09 28.29
N SER A 22 20.24 -14.29 28.19
CA SER A 22 18.98 -14.58 27.51
C SER A 22 18.04 -15.34 28.46
N SER A 23 16.75 -15.04 28.42
CA SER A 23 15.69 -15.67 29.19
C SER A 23 14.53 -16.09 28.34
N ALA A 24 13.53 -16.75 28.91
CA ALA A 24 12.29 -17.11 28.23
C ALA A 24 11.48 -15.89 27.72
N GLU A 25 11.76 -14.69 28.22
CA GLU A 25 11.14 -13.45 27.78
C GLU A 25 11.74 -12.91 26.46
N ASN A 26 12.91 -13.41 26.06
CA ASN A 26 13.64 -12.99 24.86
C ASN A 26 13.33 -13.89 23.66
N ILE A 27 12.09 -14.32 23.54
CA ILE A 27 11.61 -15.11 22.40
C ILE A 27 10.99 -14.19 21.31
N PRO A 28 10.98 -14.60 20.03
CA PRO A 28 10.47 -13.76 18.93
C PRO A 28 9.05 -13.21 19.12
N THR A 29 8.20 -13.94 19.83
CA THR A 29 6.80 -13.53 20.09
C THR A 29 6.67 -12.51 21.23
N ALA A 30 7.69 -12.37 22.08
CA ALA A 30 7.68 -11.44 23.22
C ALA A 30 8.51 -10.17 22.95
N VAL A 31 9.42 -10.22 21.96
CA VAL A 31 10.31 -9.09 21.64
C VAL A 31 9.67 -8.16 20.64
N SER A 32 9.68 -6.85 20.92
CA SER A 32 9.30 -5.80 19.98
C SER A 32 10.53 -5.25 19.27
N LEU A 33 10.50 -5.24 17.94
CA LEU A 33 11.55 -4.66 17.09
C LEU A 33 11.30 -3.18 16.76
N LYS A 34 10.25 -2.56 17.32
CA LYS A 34 9.96 -1.15 17.11
C LYS A 34 11.14 -0.28 17.51
N THR A 35 11.60 0.54 16.58
CA THR A 35 12.83 1.32 16.72
C THR A 35 12.58 2.76 16.29
N PRO A 36 13.02 3.76 17.07
CA PRO A 36 12.94 5.16 16.64
C PRO A 36 13.88 5.42 15.47
N LEU A 37 13.38 6.14 14.46
CA LEU A 37 14.19 6.62 13.34
C LEU A 37 14.89 7.94 13.66
N VAL A 38 14.36 8.69 14.62
CA VAL A 38 14.88 10.00 15.04
C VAL A 38 15.13 10.01 16.53
N LYS A 39 16.04 10.90 16.95
CA LYS A 39 16.33 11.10 18.37
C LYS A 39 15.13 11.73 19.06
N TYR A 40 14.74 11.21 20.23
CA TYR A 40 13.67 11.74 21.06
C TYR A 40 13.98 11.46 22.54
N ARG A 41 13.28 12.13 23.47
CA ARG A 41 13.43 11.92 24.92
C ARG A 41 12.38 10.91 25.41
N LYS A 42 12.84 9.68 25.60
CA LYS A 42 11.95 8.60 26.06
C LYS A 42 11.38 8.92 27.45
N GLY A 43 10.04 8.90 27.57
CA GLY A 43 9.32 9.19 28.82
C GLY A 43 8.89 10.65 28.95
N GLU A 44 9.45 11.59 28.17
CA GLU A 44 9.09 13.01 28.16
C GLU A 44 8.29 13.41 26.92
N GLU A 45 8.54 12.72 25.80
CA GLU A 45 7.89 13.02 24.52
C GLU A 45 7.54 11.73 23.76
N GLU A 46 6.55 11.80 22.88
CA GLU A 46 6.27 10.71 21.94
C GLU A 46 7.31 10.69 20.83
N CYS A 47 7.72 9.48 20.40
CA CYS A 47 8.64 9.36 19.29
C CYS A 47 7.93 9.75 17.98
N PRO A 48 8.34 10.83 17.30
CA PRO A 48 7.63 11.37 16.15
C PRO A 48 7.75 10.46 14.90
N LEU A 49 8.74 9.58 14.85
CA LEU A 49 8.94 8.68 13.73
C LEU A 49 9.58 7.36 14.19
N GLN A 50 8.84 6.26 14.02
CA GLN A 50 9.26 4.90 14.38
C GLN A 50 9.21 3.98 13.17
N MET A 51 10.07 2.96 13.19
CA MET A 51 10.02 1.78 12.30
C MET A 51 9.50 0.59 13.08
N ASN A 52 8.84 -0.35 12.42
CA ASN A 52 8.39 -1.59 13.03
C ASN A 52 9.54 -2.63 13.13
N ILE A 53 10.50 -2.56 12.21
CA ILE A 53 11.75 -3.33 12.26
C ILE A 53 12.94 -2.40 11.98
N PRO A 54 14.13 -2.64 12.56
CA PRO A 54 15.31 -1.79 12.40
C PRO A 54 16.06 -2.11 11.10
N MET A 55 15.34 -2.06 9.96
CA MET A 55 15.92 -2.28 8.64
C MET A 55 15.71 -1.07 7.74
N ILE A 56 16.82 -0.57 7.18
CA ILE A 56 16.87 0.58 6.29
C ILE A 56 17.67 0.20 5.05
N SER A 57 17.16 0.55 3.87
CA SER A 57 17.91 0.30 2.62
C SER A 57 19.00 1.35 2.41
N ALA A 58 20.13 0.92 1.83
CA ALA A 58 21.20 1.83 1.44
C ALA A 58 20.79 2.70 0.24
N ILE A 59 21.18 3.98 0.25
CA ILE A 59 20.84 4.97 -0.79
C ILE A 59 21.68 4.76 -2.08
N MET A 60 21.53 3.59 -2.69
CA MET A 60 22.28 3.22 -3.90
C MET A 60 21.32 2.89 -5.04
N GLN A 61 21.65 3.32 -6.26
CA GLN A 61 20.83 3.11 -7.46
C GLN A 61 20.51 1.64 -7.71
N ALA A 62 21.46 0.74 -7.51
CA ALA A 62 21.28 -0.70 -7.70
C ALA A 62 20.46 -1.37 -6.58
N VAL A 63 20.18 -0.66 -5.48
CA VAL A 63 19.55 -1.22 -4.27
C VAL A 63 18.19 -0.59 -4.03
N SER A 64 18.12 0.74 -3.86
CA SER A 64 16.98 1.44 -3.27
C SER A 64 16.09 2.13 -4.30
N GLY A 65 15.51 1.35 -5.21
CA GLY A 65 14.39 1.79 -6.06
C GLY A 65 13.03 1.58 -5.39
N ASP A 66 11.98 1.95 -6.10
CA ASP A 66 10.58 1.82 -5.66
C ASP A 66 10.18 0.38 -5.29
N LYS A 67 10.68 -0.62 -6.02
CA LYS A 67 10.35 -2.05 -5.75
C LYS A 67 10.86 -2.50 -4.38
N LEU A 68 12.14 -2.19 -4.06
CA LEU A 68 12.68 -2.53 -2.74
C LEU A 68 12.03 -1.69 -1.64
N ALA A 69 11.74 -0.42 -1.91
CA ALA A 69 11.05 0.45 -0.95
C ALA A 69 9.68 -0.11 -0.56
N ILE A 70 8.89 -0.59 -1.53
CA ILE A 70 7.61 -1.25 -1.27
C ILE A 70 7.81 -2.53 -0.46
N ALA A 71 8.73 -3.40 -0.87
CA ALA A 71 8.98 -4.67 -0.20
C ALA A 71 9.43 -4.45 1.26
N LEU A 72 10.32 -3.48 1.49
CA LEU A 72 10.83 -3.17 2.82
C LEU A 72 9.75 -2.51 3.71
N ALA A 73 8.95 -1.60 3.15
CA ALA A 73 7.84 -0.98 3.87
C ALA A 73 6.80 -2.02 4.33
N ARG A 74 6.51 -3.04 3.51
CA ARG A 74 5.62 -4.15 3.86
C ARG A 74 6.14 -4.99 5.05
N GLN A 75 7.45 -5.01 5.26
CA GLN A 75 8.07 -5.67 6.42
C GLN A 75 8.21 -4.72 7.62
N GLY A 76 7.83 -3.45 7.49
CA GLY A 76 7.90 -2.46 8.56
C GLY A 76 9.21 -1.68 8.63
N GLY A 77 10.07 -1.81 7.62
CA GLY A 77 11.30 -1.06 7.47
C GLY A 77 11.12 0.25 6.68
N VAL A 78 12.22 0.94 6.43
CA VAL A 78 12.26 2.24 5.72
C VAL A 78 13.26 2.18 4.57
N SER A 79 12.94 2.81 3.45
CA SER A 79 13.84 2.93 2.32
C SER A 79 14.17 4.39 2.03
N PHE A 80 15.44 4.65 1.74
CA PHE A 80 15.90 5.91 1.16
C PHE A 80 16.11 5.70 -0.34
N ILE A 81 15.22 6.29 -1.15
CA ILE A 81 15.32 6.19 -2.60
C ILE A 81 16.58 6.95 -3.06
N TYR A 82 17.32 6.37 -4.02
CA TYR A 82 18.56 6.96 -4.49
C TYR A 82 18.33 8.30 -5.19
N GLY A 83 19.21 9.30 -4.90
CA GLY A 83 19.12 10.66 -5.43
C GLY A 83 19.89 10.89 -6.74
N SER A 84 20.64 9.89 -7.28
CA SER A 84 21.37 10.02 -8.55
C SER A 84 20.46 9.85 -9.76
N GLN A 85 19.41 10.69 -9.85
CA GLN A 85 18.39 10.72 -10.90
C GLN A 85 17.76 12.11 -10.97
N SER A 86 16.86 12.35 -11.94
CA SER A 86 16.11 13.61 -11.97
C SER A 86 15.08 13.69 -10.84
N ILE A 87 14.74 14.90 -10.44
CA ILE A 87 13.72 15.18 -9.42
C ILE A 87 12.37 14.54 -9.81
N GLU A 88 12.01 14.60 -11.09
CA GLU A 88 10.78 14.04 -11.63
C GLU A 88 10.72 12.52 -11.47
N ASN A 89 11.83 11.83 -11.75
CA ASN A 89 11.94 10.38 -11.61
C ASN A 89 11.87 9.95 -10.15
N GLU A 90 12.60 10.62 -9.26
CA GLU A 90 12.56 10.33 -7.83
C GLU A 90 11.17 10.58 -7.25
N ALA A 91 10.54 11.71 -7.59
CA ALA A 91 9.17 12.01 -7.20
C ALA A 91 8.17 10.96 -7.73
N ALA A 92 8.36 10.45 -8.94
CA ALA A 92 7.54 9.39 -9.49
C ALA A 92 7.72 8.06 -8.73
N MET A 93 8.95 7.70 -8.33
CA MET A 93 9.21 6.54 -7.49
C MET A 93 8.55 6.68 -6.11
N VAL A 94 8.69 7.84 -5.46
CA VAL A 94 8.04 8.12 -4.18
C VAL A 94 6.52 8.02 -4.30
N ARG A 95 5.91 8.57 -5.35
CA ARG A 95 4.46 8.43 -5.59
C ARG A 95 4.07 6.96 -5.74
N ARG A 96 4.82 6.15 -6.48
CA ARG A 96 4.54 4.70 -6.60
C ARG A 96 4.61 3.99 -5.25
N VAL A 97 5.60 4.29 -4.42
CA VAL A 97 5.71 3.72 -3.06
C VAL A 97 4.52 4.14 -2.21
N LYS A 98 4.18 5.44 -2.21
CA LYS A 98 3.08 5.99 -1.40
C LYS A 98 1.69 5.55 -1.89
N SER A 99 1.53 5.30 -3.19
CA SER A 99 0.29 4.77 -3.76
C SER A 99 0.18 3.24 -3.68
N PHE A 100 1.28 2.55 -3.36
CA PHE A 100 1.22 1.13 -3.11
C PHE A 100 0.49 0.88 -1.79
N LYS A 101 -0.64 0.21 -1.90
CA LYS A 101 -1.55 0.00 -0.78
C LYS A 101 -1.72 -1.50 -0.59
N ALA A 102 -1.40 -1.97 0.61
CA ALA A 102 -1.76 -3.29 1.09
C ALA A 102 -2.86 -3.14 2.15
N GLY A 103 -3.87 -3.98 2.09
CA GLY A 103 -4.97 -3.97 3.05
C GLY A 103 -6.05 -2.94 2.72
N TYR A 104 -6.31 -1.97 3.61
CA TYR A 104 -7.32 -0.95 3.40
C TYR A 104 -6.83 0.15 2.46
N VAL A 105 -7.42 0.22 1.27
CA VAL A 105 -7.04 1.17 0.22
C VAL A 105 -8.08 2.29 0.13
N VAL A 106 -7.68 3.54 0.38
CA VAL A 106 -8.51 4.67 -0.04
C VAL A 106 -8.45 4.75 -1.56
N SER A 107 -9.59 4.69 -2.23
CA SER A 107 -9.64 4.70 -3.69
C SER A 107 -9.14 6.04 -4.24
N ASP A 108 -8.19 5.99 -5.16
CA ASP A 108 -7.70 7.13 -5.94
C ASP A 108 -8.21 7.11 -7.39
N SER A 109 -9.05 6.13 -7.69
CA SER A 109 -9.66 5.90 -8.99
C SER A 109 -11.16 5.89 -8.83
N ASN A 110 -11.75 7.10 -8.86
CA ASN A 110 -13.18 7.32 -8.65
C ASN A 110 -13.73 8.19 -9.78
N LEU A 111 -14.95 7.90 -10.21
CA LEU A 111 -15.69 8.68 -11.20
C LEU A 111 -17.14 8.90 -10.74
N ALA A 112 -17.73 9.99 -11.22
CA ALA A 112 -19.15 10.26 -11.06
C ALA A 112 -19.99 9.41 -12.04
N PRO A 113 -21.29 9.19 -11.80
CA PRO A 113 -22.15 8.38 -12.67
C PRO A 113 -22.36 9.01 -14.06
N THR A 114 -22.04 10.28 -14.22
CA THR A 114 -22.07 11.00 -15.50
C THR A 114 -20.86 10.75 -16.39
N ALA A 115 -19.82 10.11 -15.87
CA ALA A 115 -18.60 9.78 -16.61
C ALA A 115 -18.88 8.75 -17.72
N THR A 116 -18.00 8.72 -18.72
CA THR A 116 -18.09 7.87 -19.90
C THR A 116 -17.00 6.80 -19.92
N LEU A 117 -17.04 5.89 -20.91
CA LEU A 117 -15.96 4.93 -21.14
C LEU A 117 -14.63 5.64 -21.41
N HIS A 118 -14.65 6.74 -22.12
CA HIS A 118 -13.46 7.56 -22.35
C HIS A 118 -12.79 7.99 -21.05
N ASP A 119 -13.57 8.51 -20.09
CA ASP A 119 -13.07 8.91 -18.77
C ASP A 119 -12.47 7.74 -17.98
N VAL A 120 -13.08 6.55 -18.10
CA VAL A 120 -12.59 5.30 -17.51
C VAL A 120 -11.22 4.93 -18.07
N LEU A 121 -11.05 5.00 -19.39
CA LEU A 121 -9.80 4.66 -20.06
C LEU A 121 -8.69 5.67 -19.75
N GLU A 122 -9.03 6.97 -19.74
CA GLU A 122 -8.09 8.03 -19.35
C GLU A 122 -7.63 7.88 -17.90
N LEU A 123 -8.58 7.67 -16.98
CA LEU A 123 -8.25 7.46 -15.56
C LEU A 123 -7.37 6.22 -15.36
N LYS A 124 -7.69 5.13 -16.06
CA LYS A 124 -6.89 3.90 -16.04
C LYS A 124 -5.48 4.11 -16.59
N ALA A 125 -5.32 4.86 -17.67
CA ALA A 125 -4.01 5.20 -18.23
C ALA A 125 -3.18 6.04 -17.26
N ARG A 126 -3.80 6.94 -16.52
CA ARG A 126 -3.16 7.82 -15.54
C ARG A 126 -2.79 7.11 -14.25
N THR A 127 -3.68 6.26 -13.71
CA THR A 127 -3.51 5.62 -12.39
C THR A 127 -2.90 4.22 -12.47
N GLY A 128 -3.06 3.53 -13.61
CA GLY A 128 -2.69 2.11 -13.77
C GLY A 128 -3.67 1.14 -13.10
N HIS A 129 -4.77 1.64 -12.50
CA HIS A 129 -5.73 0.79 -11.79
C HIS A 129 -6.83 0.29 -12.73
N SER A 130 -7.18 -0.99 -12.60
CA SER A 130 -8.18 -1.66 -13.43
C SER A 130 -9.59 -1.66 -12.82
N THR A 131 -9.71 -1.24 -11.57
CA THR A 131 -10.99 -1.15 -10.84
C THR A 131 -11.20 0.29 -10.43
N ILE A 132 -12.33 0.85 -10.82
CA ILE A 132 -12.73 2.24 -10.60
C ILE A 132 -14.04 2.24 -9.80
N ALA A 133 -14.08 2.97 -8.69
CA ALA A 133 -15.29 3.16 -7.93
C ALA A 133 -16.17 4.23 -8.57
N ILE A 134 -17.45 3.96 -8.69
CA ILE A 134 -18.45 4.95 -9.12
C ILE A 134 -19.15 5.46 -7.86
N THR A 135 -18.91 6.71 -7.54
CA THR A 135 -19.49 7.39 -6.37
C THR A 135 -20.37 8.54 -6.83
N ALA A 136 -21.34 8.92 -6.01
CA ALA A 136 -22.35 9.91 -6.39
C ALA A 136 -21.76 11.27 -6.85
N ASP A 137 -20.60 11.62 -6.28
CA ASP A 137 -19.91 12.88 -6.53
C ASP A 137 -18.52 12.71 -7.20
N GLY A 138 -18.12 11.46 -7.50
CA GLY A 138 -16.80 11.14 -8.08
C GLY A 138 -15.65 11.23 -7.09
N THR A 139 -15.91 11.41 -5.79
CA THR A 139 -14.87 11.52 -4.76
C THR A 139 -14.55 10.18 -4.09
N PRO A 140 -13.37 10.05 -3.45
CA PRO A 140 -12.99 8.83 -2.73
C PRO A 140 -13.90 8.44 -1.56
N SER A 141 -14.65 9.40 -1.03
CA SER A 141 -15.54 9.25 0.13
C SER A 141 -17.01 9.49 -0.20
N GLY A 142 -17.36 9.60 -1.48
CA GLY A 142 -18.73 9.75 -1.92
C GLY A 142 -19.56 8.47 -1.73
N LYS A 143 -20.88 8.59 -1.78
CA LYS A 143 -21.79 7.44 -1.71
C LYS A 143 -21.52 6.48 -2.85
N LEU A 144 -21.25 5.22 -2.53
CA LEU A 144 -20.94 4.18 -3.51
C LEU A 144 -22.19 3.83 -4.32
N LEU A 145 -22.07 3.88 -5.65
CA LEU A 145 -23.13 3.50 -6.60
C LEU A 145 -22.80 2.21 -7.35
N GLY A 146 -21.52 1.92 -7.54
CA GLY A 146 -21.07 0.75 -8.27
C GLY A 146 -19.57 0.72 -8.45
N ILE A 147 -19.09 -0.24 -9.21
CA ILE A 147 -17.69 -0.32 -9.67
C ILE A 147 -17.63 -0.61 -11.16
N VAL A 148 -16.56 -0.15 -11.80
CA VAL A 148 -16.17 -0.55 -13.17
C VAL A 148 -14.87 -1.31 -13.09
N ALA A 149 -14.85 -2.51 -13.67
CA ALA A 149 -13.63 -3.31 -13.83
C ALA A 149 -13.39 -3.59 -15.33
N SER A 150 -12.19 -4.02 -15.69
CA SER A 150 -11.83 -4.29 -17.11
C SER A 150 -12.71 -5.35 -17.80
N ARG A 151 -13.43 -6.16 -17.04
CA ARG A 151 -14.39 -7.17 -17.57
C ARG A 151 -15.75 -6.59 -17.92
N ASP A 152 -16.07 -5.37 -17.47
CA ASP A 152 -17.40 -4.79 -17.59
C ASP A 152 -17.62 -4.06 -18.93
N TYR A 153 -16.54 -3.84 -19.70
CA TYR A 153 -16.59 -3.21 -21.03
C TYR A 153 -15.65 -3.92 -22.00
N ARG A 154 -15.92 -3.69 -23.31
CA ARG A 154 -15.08 -4.16 -24.42
C ARG A 154 -14.74 -2.98 -25.30
N ILE A 155 -13.44 -2.63 -25.40
CA ILE A 155 -12.94 -1.45 -26.10
C ILE A 155 -13.48 -1.33 -27.54
N ASN A 156 -13.65 -2.46 -28.25
CA ASN A 156 -14.11 -2.43 -29.64
C ASN A 156 -15.65 -2.56 -29.80
N HIS A 157 -16.39 -2.64 -28.71
CA HIS A 157 -17.84 -2.87 -28.74
C HIS A 157 -18.65 -1.87 -27.90
N THR A 158 -18.03 -1.33 -26.86
CA THR A 158 -18.67 -0.31 -26.02
C THR A 158 -18.29 1.06 -26.59
N PRO A 159 -19.25 1.93 -26.93
CA PRO A 159 -18.95 3.28 -27.41
C PRO A 159 -18.16 4.10 -26.38
N ASP A 160 -17.23 4.94 -26.84
CA ASP A 160 -16.39 5.77 -25.97
C ASP A 160 -17.21 6.76 -25.14
N ASP A 161 -18.33 7.22 -25.64
CA ASP A 161 -19.27 8.14 -24.99
C ASP A 161 -20.34 7.40 -24.15
N ALA A 162 -20.29 6.07 -24.06
CA ALA A 162 -21.24 5.29 -23.25
C ALA A 162 -21.11 5.69 -21.78
N PRO A 163 -22.22 6.08 -21.10
CA PRO A 163 -22.19 6.38 -19.69
C PRO A 163 -21.80 5.16 -18.85
N VAL A 164 -20.97 5.36 -17.79
CA VAL A 164 -20.51 4.28 -16.90
C VAL A 164 -21.66 3.50 -16.27
N THR A 165 -22.81 4.12 -16.07
CA THR A 165 -24.03 3.51 -15.52
C THR A 165 -24.60 2.40 -16.40
N THR A 166 -24.27 2.35 -17.68
CA THR A 166 -24.75 1.32 -18.61
C THR A 166 -23.98 0.02 -18.54
N PHE A 167 -22.73 0.08 -18.08
CA PHE A 167 -21.86 -1.11 -18.03
C PHE A 167 -21.20 -1.36 -16.66
N MET A 168 -21.31 -0.45 -15.69
CA MET A 168 -20.80 -0.70 -14.33
C MET A 168 -21.53 -1.87 -13.68
N THR A 169 -20.86 -2.53 -12.74
CA THR A 169 -21.52 -3.41 -11.78
C THR A 169 -22.16 -2.55 -10.69
N PRO A 170 -23.50 -2.45 -10.62
CA PRO A 170 -24.20 -1.57 -9.68
C PRO A 170 -24.12 -2.12 -8.25
N LEU A 171 -24.35 -1.24 -7.26
CA LEU A 171 -24.20 -1.55 -5.83
C LEU A 171 -25.01 -2.79 -5.40
N GLU A 172 -26.20 -2.98 -5.93
CA GLU A 172 -27.08 -4.11 -5.59
C GLU A 172 -26.50 -5.48 -5.97
N LYS A 173 -25.54 -5.49 -6.89
CA LYS A 173 -24.81 -6.69 -7.32
C LYS A 173 -23.41 -6.81 -6.71
N LEU A 174 -23.01 -5.83 -5.91
CA LEU A 174 -21.72 -5.84 -5.24
C LEU A 174 -21.81 -6.51 -3.87
N VAL A 175 -20.78 -7.26 -3.54
CA VAL A 175 -20.52 -7.63 -2.14
C VAL A 175 -19.76 -6.46 -1.52
N THR A 176 -20.31 -5.92 -0.44
CA THR A 176 -19.69 -4.85 0.36
C THR A 176 -19.59 -5.29 1.81
N ALA A 177 -18.75 -4.61 2.60
CA ALA A 177 -18.67 -4.84 4.04
C ALA A 177 -18.57 -3.51 4.79
N PRO A 178 -18.88 -3.47 6.09
CA PRO A 178 -18.69 -2.29 6.93
C PRO A 178 -17.23 -1.83 6.99
N GLU A 179 -16.99 -0.52 7.16
CA GLU A 179 -15.66 0.09 7.22
C GLU A 179 -14.75 -0.47 8.33
N ASN A 180 -15.33 -0.99 9.41
CA ASN A 180 -14.63 -1.57 10.56
C ASN A 180 -14.40 -3.08 10.45
N THR A 181 -14.72 -3.71 9.31
CA THR A 181 -14.47 -5.14 9.06
C THR A 181 -12.97 -5.41 9.10
N SER A 182 -12.53 -6.41 9.88
CA SER A 182 -11.12 -6.76 9.95
C SER A 182 -10.58 -7.25 8.61
N LEU A 183 -9.26 -7.09 8.35
CA LEU A 183 -8.63 -7.60 7.11
C LEU A 183 -8.77 -9.12 6.99
N HIS A 184 -8.76 -9.84 8.11
CA HIS A 184 -9.00 -11.29 8.13
C HIS A 184 -10.41 -11.61 7.61
N ASP A 185 -11.44 -10.91 8.09
CA ASP A 185 -12.82 -11.11 7.65
C ASP A 185 -13.02 -10.63 6.21
N CYS A 186 -12.38 -9.51 5.81
CA CYS A 186 -12.35 -9.08 4.41
C CYS A 186 -11.81 -10.18 3.49
N ASN A 187 -10.72 -10.84 3.91
CA ASN A 187 -10.13 -11.96 3.16
C ASN A 187 -11.11 -13.12 3.02
N ASN A 188 -11.78 -13.52 4.10
CA ASN A 188 -12.77 -14.58 4.08
C ASN A 188 -13.95 -14.22 3.13
N ILE A 189 -14.48 -12.99 3.22
CA ILE A 189 -15.54 -12.51 2.33
C ILE A 189 -15.10 -12.54 0.86
N ILE A 190 -13.89 -12.08 0.56
CA ILE A 190 -13.33 -12.09 -0.80
C ILE A 190 -13.21 -13.52 -1.33
N TRP A 191 -12.76 -14.44 -0.49
CA TRP A 191 -12.56 -15.84 -0.86
C TRP A 191 -13.85 -16.59 -1.08
N ASP A 192 -14.80 -16.47 -0.14
CA ASP A 192 -16.08 -17.17 -0.16
C ASP A 192 -16.95 -16.71 -1.35
N ASN A 193 -16.95 -15.40 -1.63
CA ASN A 193 -17.71 -14.83 -2.74
C ASN A 193 -16.95 -14.84 -4.08
N LYS A 194 -15.69 -15.34 -4.12
CA LYS A 194 -14.83 -15.41 -5.33
C LYS A 194 -14.70 -14.07 -6.06
N ILE A 195 -14.68 -12.98 -5.32
CA ILE A 195 -14.52 -11.62 -5.83
C ILE A 195 -13.06 -11.19 -5.80
N ASN A 196 -12.71 -10.16 -6.59
CA ASN A 196 -11.36 -9.60 -6.62
C ASN A 196 -11.23 -8.29 -5.86
N THR A 197 -12.35 -7.68 -5.52
CA THR A 197 -12.43 -6.37 -4.88
C THR A 197 -13.60 -6.34 -3.92
N LEU A 198 -13.35 -5.88 -2.69
CA LEU A 198 -14.36 -5.69 -1.65
C LEU A 198 -14.37 -4.22 -1.24
N PRO A 199 -15.42 -3.46 -1.62
CA PRO A 199 -15.62 -2.11 -1.09
C PRO A 199 -16.06 -2.15 0.36
N LEU A 200 -15.49 -1.29 1.20
CA LEU A 200 -15.91 -1.06 2.58
C LEU A 200 -16.62 0.28 2.66
N VAL A 201 -17.81 0.26 3.25
CA VAL A 201 -18.69 1.43 3.34
C VAL A 201 -19.07 1.75 4.79
N ASP A 202 -19.37 3.02 5.05
CA ASP A 202 -19.94 3.44 6.34
C ASP A 202 -21.45 3.14 6.40
N ALA A 203 -22.09 3.52 7.52
CA ALA A 203 -23.52 3.29 7.75
C ALA A 203 -24.42 4.03 6.75
N GLU A 204 -23.93 5.14 6.17
CA GLU A 204 -24.61 5.96 5.18
C GLU A 204 -24.40 5.45 3.74
N GLY A 205 -23.53 4.46 3.56
CA GLY A 205 -23.18 3.86 2.28
C GLY A 205 -22.07 4.62 1.52
N ASN A 206 -21.31 5.48 2.20
CA ASN A 206 -20.19 6.16 1.59
C ASN A 206 -18.97 5.23 1.54
N LEU A 207 -18.22 5.29 0.45
CA LEU A 207 -16.99 4.51 0.29
C LEU A 207 -15.91 5.00 1.25
N LYS A 208 -15.30 4.08 1.99
CA LYS A 208 -14.15 4.37 2.88
C LYS A 208 -12.89 3.72 2.36
N TYR A 209 -12.97 2.42 2.09
CA TYR A 209 -11.81 1.65 1.65
C TYR A 209 -12.20 0.65 0.56
N MET A 210 -11.19 0.20 -0.16
CA MET A 210 -11.25 -0.96 -1.06
C MET A 210 -10.22 -1.99 -0.60
N VAL A 211 -10.60 -3.27 -0.58
CA VAL A 211 -9.68 -4.38 -0.28
C VAL A 211 -9.59 -5.27 -1.51
N PHE A 212 -8.37 -5.65 -1.92
CA PHE A 212 -8.12 -6.37 -3.15
C PHE A 212 -7.59 -7.78 -2.89
N ARG A 213 -8.10 -8.76 -3.62
CA ARG A 213 -7.67 -10.15 -3.53
C ARG A 213 -6.18 -10.36 -3.78
N LYS A 214 -5.59 -9.60 -4.70
CA LYS A 214 -4.16 -9.71 -5.05
C LYS A 214 -3.24 -9.49 -3.85
N ASP A 215 -3.69 -8.73 -2.86
CA ASP A 215 -2.91 -8.44 -1.66
C ASP A 215 -2.84 -9.65 -0.74
N TYR A 216 -3.82 -10.55 -0.83
CA TYR A 216 -3.87 -11.82 -0.09
C TYR A 216 -3.17 -12.99 -0.79
N ASP A 217 -3.07 -12.96 -2.11
CA ASP A 217 -2.34 -13.99 -2.85
C ASP A 217 -0.84 -13.99 -2.50
N SER A 218 -0.27 -12.84 -2.17
CA SER A 218 1.09 -12.73 -1.67
C SER A 218 1.22 -13.26 -0.23
N HIS A 219 0.24 -12.99 0.62
CA HIS A 219 0.20 -13.47 2.00
C HIS A 219 0.04 -15.00 2.10
N LYS A 220 -0.72 -15.60 1.18
CA LYS A 220 -0.88 -17.06 1.09
C LYS A 220 0.43 -17.78 0.78
N LYS A 221 1.36 -17.11 0.08
CA LYS A 221 2.70 -17.64 -0.25
C LYS A 221 3.73 -17.37 0.84
N ASN A 222 3.52 -16.36 1.66
CA ASN A 222 4.42 -15.91 2.73
C ASN A 222 3.60 -15.63 4.00
N ALA A 223 3.36 -16.66 4.80
CA ALA A 223 2.58 -16.56 6.05
C ALA A 223 3.15 -15.55 7.07
N ASN A 224 4.40 -15.10 6.88
CA ASN A 224 5.10 -14.16 7.75
C ASN A 224 5.11 -12.70 7.22
N GLU A 225 4.50 -12.42 6.07
CA GLU A 225 4.33 -11.04 5.60
C GLU A 225 3.30 -10.33 6.50
N LEU A 226 3.76 -9.37 7.27
CA LEU A 226 2.89 -8.44 8.01
C LEU A 226 2.21 -7.51 6.99
N LEU A 227 0.89 -7.57 6.91
CA LEU A 227 0.05 -6.61 6.19
C LEU A 227 -0.11 -5.33 7.04
#